data_109a945e48a204a27187d62e52bb5f19
#
_entry.id   109a945e48a204a27187d62e52bb5f19
#
_cell.length_a   1.000
_cell.length_b   1.000
_cell.length_c   1.000
_cell.angle_alpha   90.00
_cell.angle_beta   90.00
_cell.angle_gamma   90.00
#
_symmetry.space_group_name_H-M   'P 1'
#
loop_
_entity.id
_entity.type
_entity.pdbx_description
1 polymer ?
#
loop_
_entity_poly.entity_id
_entity_poly.type
_entity_poly.pdbx_seq_one_letter_code
_entity_poly.pdbx_strand_id
1 'polypeptide(L)'
;MLIRTNGNGQKPHVILLWPKSGLDLGSTVSPPHALLTVAAPLLKAGYSVRLLDQRVERITEETLRPLISSDLMAVGLSTMTGTQVWFMLGLAKTIRTLTDGKVPIILGGCHPSVMPEQTLAHPLVDIVAIGEGDYTLLDIVDALGAHRSLCHVPGIMYKDGPTPVKTLPRPMLN
;
A
#
# COMPACT_ATOMS: atom_id res chain seq x y z
N MET A 1 -17.65 1.36 -3.47
CA MET A 1 -17.85 2.56 -2.59
C MET A 1 -16.66 3.46 -2.79
N LEU A 2 -16.85 4.55 -3.52
CA LEU A 2 -15.79 5.51 -3.83
C LEU A 2 -15.62 6.46 -2.63
N ILE A 3 -14.63 6.24 -1.78
CA ILE A 3 -14.19 7.29 -0.87
C ILE A 3 -13.36 8.26 -1.70
N ARG A 4 -14.04 9.20 -2.34
CA ARG A 4 -13.40 10.37 -2.92
C ARG A 4 -13.04 11.32 -1.78
N THR A 5 -11.78 11.33 -1.42
CA THR A 5 -11.26 12.39 -0.58
C THR A 5 -10.69 13.48 -1.50
N ASN A 6 -11.28 14.64 -1.41
CA ASN A 6 -11.06 15.88 -2.16
C ASN A 6 -11.66 15.91 -3.57
N GLY A 7 -12.82 16.57 -3.65
CA GLY A 7 -13.71 16.66 -4.82
C GLY A 7 -13.30 17.63 -5.91
N ASN A 8 -12.07 17.65 -6.42
CA ASN A 8 -11.65 18.58 -7.47
C ASN A 8 -10.72 17.99 -8.52
N GLY A 9 -10.89 16.71 -8.90
CA GLY A 9 -10.05 16.17 -9.97
C GLY A 9 -8.57 16.00 -9.63
N GLN A 10 -8.19 16.22 -8.37
CA GLN A 10 -6.83 16.09 -7.88
C GLN A 10 -6.36 14.63 -8.00
N LYS A 11 -5.17 14.44 -8.56
CA LYS A 11 -4.53 13.13 -8.62
C LYS A 11 -4.13 12.67 -7.22
N PRO A 12 -4.17 11.35 -6.92
CA PRO A 12 -3.80 10.86 -5.59
C PRO A 12 -2.29 10.95 -5.36
N HIS A 13 -1.91 11.29 -4.13
CA HIS A 13 -0.56 11.12 -3.61
C HIS A 13 -0.30 9.66 -3.23
N VAL A 14 -1.33 8.95 -2.78
CA VAL A 14 -1.24 7.54 -2.39
C VAL A 14 -2.42 6.75 -2.96
N ILE A 15 -2.13 5.59 -3.55
CA ILE A 15 -3.16 4.62 -3.95
C ILE A 15 -3.09 3.45 -2.95
N LEU A 16 -4.23 3.08 -2.38
CA LEU A 16 -4.38 1.94 -1.50
C LEU A 16 -5.26 0.88 -2.16
N LEU A 17 -4.77 -0.35 -2.20
CA LEU A 17 -5.41 -1.45 -2.90
C LEU A 17 -5.71 -2.61 -1.96
N TRP A 18 -6.96 -3.10 -2.02
CA TRP A 18 -7.37 -4.36 -1.40
C TRP A 18 -7.53 -5.42 -2.49
N PRO A 19 -6.61 -6.37 -2.58
CA PRO A 19 -6.72 -7.46 -3.53
C PRO A 19 -7.89 -8.39 -3.15
N LYS A 20 -8.53 -9.01 -4.14
CA LYS A 20 -9.52 -10.04 -3.87
C LYS A 20 -8.88 -11.30 -3.27
N SER A 21 -9.67 -12.08 -2.52
CA SER A 21 -9.19 -13.31 -1.90
C SER A 21 -9.30 -14.54 -2.82
N GLY A 22 -10.15 -14.44 -3.86
CA GLY A 22 -10.52 -15.57 -4.71
C GLY A 22 -11.68 -16.40 -4.17
N LEU A 23 -12.14 -16.12 -2.92
CA LEU A 23 -13.28 -16.76 -2.25
C LEU A 23 -14.45 -15.77 -2.05
N ASP A 24 -14.46 -14.68 -2.80
CA ASP A 24 -15.38 -13.54 -2.62
C ASP A 24 -16.77 -13.79 -3.26
N LEU A 25 -17.13 -15.05 -3.48
CA LEU A 25 -18.38 -15.44 -4.12
C LEU A 25 -19.55 -15.39 -3.12
N GLY A 26 -20.50 -14.49 -3.37
CA GLY A 26 -21.82 -14.50 -2.71
C GLY A 26 -21.86 -14.03 -1.25
N SER A 27 -20.78 -13.50 -0.70
CA SER A 27 -20.74 -12.97 0.66
C SER A 27 -20.97 -11.46 0.70
N THR A 28 -21.55 -10.98 1.81
CA THR A 28 -21.59 -9.54 2.09
C THR A 28 -20.17 -8.99 2.22
N VAL A 29 -19.81 -8.09 1.34
CA VAL A 29 -18.48 -7.46 1.39
C VAL A 29 -18.50 -6.33 2.41
N SER A 30 -17.80 -6.52 3.53
CA SER A 30 -17.58 -5.45 4.50
C SER A 30 -16.58 -4.42 3.96
N PRO A 31 -16.68 -3.15 4.40
CA PRO A 31 -15.67 -2.14 4.05
C PRO A 31 -14.25 -2.62 4.38
N PRO A 32 -13.23 -2.25 3.59
CA PRO A 32 -11.85 -2.65 3.83
C PRO A 32 -11.25 -1.86 5.01
N HIS A 33 -11.62 -2.23 6.24
CA HIS A 33 -11.24 -1.49 7.45
C HIS A 33 -9.75 -1.22 7.55
N ALA A 34 -8.91 -2.21 7.25
CA ALA A 34 -7.45 -2.02 7.28
C ALA A 34 -6.96 -0.91 6.32
N LEU A 35 -7.61 -0.71 5.17
CA LEU A 35 -7.25 0.42 4.29
C LEU A 35 -7.82 1.74 4.80
N LEU A 36 -8.99 1.71 5.44
CA LEU A 36 -9.61 2.91 6.00
C LEU A 36 -8.79 3.46 7.17
N THR A 37 -8.30 2.58 8.06
CA THR A 37 -7.48 2.97 9.20
C THR A 37 -6.17 3.61 8.76
N VAL A 38 -5.45 3.02 7.81
CA VAL A 38 -4.20 3.59 7.31
C VAL A 38 -4.39 4.84 6.44
N ALA A 39 -5.58 5.00 5.81
CA ALA A 39 -5.89 6.19 5.03
C ALA A 39 -6.20 7.42 5.91
N ALA A 40 -6.79 7.22 7.08
CA ALA A 40 -7.25 8.31 7.94
C ALA A 40 -6.12 9.26 8.39
N PRO A 41 -4.96 8.79 8.89
CA PRO A 41 -3.82 9.67 9.20
C PRO A 41 -3.28 10.42 7.98
N LEU A 42 -3.20 9.78 6.81
CA LEU A 42 -2.77 10.42 5.57
C LEU A 42 -3.68 11.57 5.18
N LEU A 43 -5.00 11.35 5.24
CA LEU A 43 -6.00 12.38 4.94
C LEU A 43 -5.92 13.55 5.91
N LYS A 44 -5.75 13.26 7.21
CA LYS A 44 -5.60 14.29 8.26
C LYS A 44 -4.33 15.11 8.04
N ALA A 45 -3.27 14.50 7.50
CA ALA A 45 -2.03 15.20 7.14
C ALA A 45 -2.11 15.96 5.79
N GLY A 46 -3.26 15.91 5.08
CA GLY A 46 -3.47 16.64 3.83
C GLY A 46 -3.12 15.87 2.55
N TYR A 47 -2.74 14.61 2.65
CA TYR A 47 -2.50 13.79 1.46
C TYR A 47 -3.80 13.38 0.79
N SER A 48 -3.81 13.36 -0.54
CA SER A 48 -4.92 12.78 -1.31
C SER A 48 -4.72 11.28 -1.44
N VAL A 49 -5.74 10.51 -1.05
CA VAL A 49 -5.70 9.04 -1.05
C VAL A 49 -6.78 8.48 -1.97
N ARG A 50 -6.41 7.54 -2.82
CA ARG A 50 -7.36 6.74 -3.60
C ARG A 50 -7.41 5.32 -3.08
N LEU A 51 -8.59 4.88 -2.71
CA LEU A 51 -8.88 3.54 -2.22
C LEU A 51 -9.56 2.73 -3.33
N LEU A 52 -9.06 1.53 -3.63
CA LEU A 52 -9.61 0.61 -4.61
C LEU A 52 -9.74 -0.78 -3.98
N ASP A 53 -10.91 -1.37 -4.12
CA ASP A 53 -11.23 -2.70 -3.58
C ASP A 53 -11.58 -3.68 -4.71
N GLN A 54 -10.67 -4.61 -4.99
CA GLN A 54 -10.83 -5.59 -6.07
C GLN A 54 -11.99 -6.58 -5.83
N ARG A 55 -12.56 -6.63 -4.64
CA ARG A 55 -13.72 -7.48 -4.33
C ARG A 55 -15.02 -6.89 -4.90
N VAL A 56 -15.09 -5.57 -5.09
CA VAL A 56 -16.30 -4.85 -5.53
C VAL A 56 -16.12 -4.11 -6.85
N GLU A 57 -14.89 -3.92 -7.31
CA GLU A 57 -14.61 -3.26 -8.58
C GLU A 57 -13.50 -3.98 -9.36
N ARG A 58 -13.58 -3.92 -10.66
CA ARG A 58 -12.53 -4.47 -11.52
C ARG A 58 -11.37 -3.49 -11.59
N ILE A 59 -10.20 -3.90 -11.07
CA ILE A 59 -8.98 -3.11 -11.12
C ILE A 59 -8.14 -3.62 -12.29
N THR A 60 -7.99 -2.78 -13.31
CA THR A 60 -7.24 -3.06 -14.53
C THR A 60 -6.23 -1.95 -14.78
N GLU A 61 -5.39 -2.12 -15.79
CA GLU A 61 -4.50 -1.06 -16.25
C GLU A 61 -5.27 0.21 -16.64
N GLU A 62 -6.43 0.05 -17.31
CA GLU A 62 -7.28 1.17 -17.74
C GLU A 62 -7.84 1.97 -16.56
N THR A 63 -8.19 1.29 -15.46
CA THR A 63 -8.69 1.96 -14.25
C THR A 63 -7.58 2.60 -13.42
N LEU A 64 -6.35 2.06 -13.48
CA LEU A 64 -5.20 2.57 -12.74
C LEU A 64 -4.49 3.71 -13.48
N ARG A 65 -4.35 3.63 -14.79
CA ARG A 65 -3.63 4.62 -15.61
C ARG A 65 -4.05 6.08 -15.37
N PRO A 66 -5.35 6.43 -15.28
CA PRO A 66 -5.77 7.80 -14.98
C PRO A 66 -5.34 8.30 -13.58
N LEU A 67 -4.99 7.39 -12.65
CA LEU A 67 -4.58 7.74 -11.29
C LEU A 67 -3.07 7.97 -11.17
N ILE A 68 -2.30 7.50 -12.14
CA ILE A 68 -0.84 7.68 -12.14
C ILE A 68 -0.52 9.12 -12.57
N SER A 69 0.31 9.78 -11.79
CA SER A 69 0.80 11.14 -12.07
C SER A 69 2.17 11.33 -11.42
N SER A 70 2.81 12.48 -11.68
CA SER A 70 4.04 12.90 -11.00
C SER A 70 3.87 13.05 -9.48
N ASP A 71 2.64 13.29 -9.02
CA ASP A 71 2.33 13.50 -7.61
C ASP A 71 2.16 12.18 -6.83
N LEU A 72 2.09 11.03 -7.53
CA LEU A 72 1.94 9.73 -6.90
C LEU A 72 3.23 9.32 -6.21
N MET A 73 3.20 9.27 -4.89
CA MET A 73 4.35 9.04 -4.01
C MET A 73 4.52 7.57 -3.64
N ALA A 74 3.41 6.84 -3.50
CA ALA A 74 3.43 5.44 -3.08
C ALA A 74 2.16 4.68 -3.47
N VAL A 75 2.28 3.36 -3.60
CA VAL A 75 1.13 2.45 -3.70
C VAL A 75 1.21 1.42 -2.58
N GLY A 76 0.19 1.40 -1.73
CA GLY A 76 0.04 0.45 -0.63
C GLY A 76 -0.92 -0.68 -0.98
N LEU A 77 -0.55 -1.92 -0.68
CA LEU A 77 -1.42 -3.09 -0.80
C LEU A 77 -1.47 -3.82 0.54
N SER A 78 -2.69 -4.16 0.98
CA SER A 78 -2.90 -4.98 2.18
C SER A 78 -3.22 -6.42 1.77
N THR A 79 -2.55 -7.39 2.39
CA THR A 79 -2.76 -8.80 2.03
C THR A 79 -2.71 -9.74 3.24
N MET A 80 -3.54 -10.78 3.15
CA MET A 80 -3.50 -11.95 4.03
C MET A 80 -2.79 -13.10 3.32
N THR A 81 -2.41 -14.12 4.07
CA THR A 81 -1.83 -15.36 3.54
C THR A 81 -2.84 -16.11 2.68
N GLY A 82 -2.37 -16.74 1.61
CA GLY A 82 -3.17 -17.54 0.70
C GLY A 82 -3.29 -16.95 -0.70
N THR A 83 -4.40 -17.24 -1.37
CA THR A 83 -4.64 -16.83 -2.77
C THR A 83 -4.61 -15.32 -2.99
N GLN A 84 -4.87 -14.53 -1.95
CA GLN A 84 -4.80 -13.06 -2.02
C GLN A 84 -3.40 -12.57 -2.40
N VAL A 85 -2.34 -13.27 -1.98
CA VAL A 85 -0.96 -12.95 -2.38
C VAL A 85 -0.78 -13.00 -3.89
N TRP A 86 -1.38 -14.00 -4.55
CA TRP A 86 -1.31 -14.11 -6.02
C TRP A 86 -1.99 -12.93 -6.72
N PHE A 87 -3.18 -12.52 -6.26
CA PHE A 87 -3.87 -11.35 -6.81
C PHE A 87 -3.12 -10.05 -6.53
N MET A 88 -2.55 -9.93 -5.34
CA MET A 88 -1.70 -8.79 -4.96
C MET A 88 -0.50 -8.65 -5.91
N LEU A 89 0.20 -9.75 -6.21
CA LEU A 89 1.33 -9.74 -7.14
C LEU A 89 0.92 -9.34 -8.56
N GLY A 90 -0.28 -9.74 -9.01
CA GLY A 90 -0.84 -9.29 -10.27
C GLY A 90 -1.03 -7.77 -10.32
N LEU A 91 -1.61 -7.19 -9.28
CA LEU A 91 -1.77 -5.73 -9.16
C LEU A 91 -0.42 -5.01 -9.08
N ALA A 92 0.50 -5.53 -8.26
CA ALA A 92 1.85 -4.96 -8.12
C ALA A 92 2.61 -4.94 -9.46
N LYS A 93 2.49 -6.00 -10.27
CA LYS A 93 3.07 -6.06 -11.62
C LYS A 93 2.49 -4.98 -12.53
N THR A 94 1.16 -4.81 -12.55
CA THR A 94 0.51 -3.76 -13.35
C THR A 94 0.99 -2.36 -12.93
N ILE A 95 1.05 -2.09 -11.62
CA ILE A 95 1.53 -0.82 -11.09
C ILE A 95 2.99 -0.57 -11.48
N ARG A 96 3.85 -1.58 -11.35
CA ARG A 96 5.27 -1.49 -11.73
C ARG A 96 5.44 -1.10 -13.20
N THR A 97 4.63 -1.69 -14.08
CA THR A 97 4.61 -1.34 -15.51
C THR A 97 4.12 0.08 -15.75
N LEU A 98 3.02 0.49 -15.09
CA LEU A 98 2.43 1.82 -15.29
C LEU A 98 3.28 2.97 -14.75
N THR A 99 4.12 2.70 -13.76
CA THR A 99 4.96 3.71 -13.10
C THR A 99 6.43 3.66 -13.56
N ASP A 100 6.77 2.82 -14.53
CA ASP A 100 8.16 2.55 -14.95
C ASP A 100 9.07 2.21 -13.76
N GLY A 101 8.52 1.57 -12.73
CA GLY A 101 9.25 1.22 -11.53
C GLY A 101 9.59 2.38 -10.59
N LYS A 102 9.13 3.61 -10.87
CA LYS A 102 9.52 4.81 -10.11
C LYS A 102 8.77 4.99 -8.80
N VAL A 103 7.56 4.43 -8.69
CA VAL A 103 6.73 4.55 -7.49
C VAL A 103 6.92 3.33 -6.61
N PRO A 104 7.28 3.49 -5.32
CA PRO A 104 7.47 2.39 -4.40
C PRO A 104 6.16 1.66 -4.11
N ILE A 105 6.25 0.32 -4.05
CA ILE A 105 5.17 -0.58 -3.69
C ILE A 105 5.37 -1.05 -2.26
N ILE A 106 4.40 -0.71 -1.41
CA ILE A 106 4.40 -0.98 0.03
C ILE A 106 3.41 -2.10 0.31
N LEU A 107 3.86 -3.17 0.95
CA LEU A 107 2.98 -4.24 1.41
C LEU A 107 2.78 -4.19 2.92
N GLY A 108 1.52 -4.29 3.33
CA GLY A 108 1.12 -4.39 4.73
C GLY A 108 0.05 -5.46 4.93
N GLY A 109 -0.40 -5.61 6.18
CA GLY A 109 -1.39 -6.62 6.58
C GLY A 109 -0.76 -7.84 7.22
N CYS A 110 -1.58 -8.89 7.44
CA CYS A 110 -1.17 -10.07 8.23
C CYS A 110 -0.01 -10.83 7.59
N HIS A 111 -0.06 -11.10 6.28
CA HIS A 111 0.99 -11.89 5.62
C HIS A 111 2.36 -11.20 5.66
N PRO A 112 2.52 -9.93 5.25
CA PRO A 112 3.80 -9.22 5.34
C PRO A 112 4.32 -9.07 6.77
N SER A 113 3.43 -8.94 7.75
CA SER A 113 3.83 -8.82 9.16
C SER A 113 4.43 -10.10 9.74
N VAL A 114 3.93 -11.27 9.28
CA VAL A 114 4.42 -12.58 9.75
C VAL A 114 5.64 -13.06 8.94
N MET A 115 5.69 -12.73 7.65
CA MET A 115 6.73 -13.17 6.71
C MET A 115 7.42 -11.99 6.01
N PRO A 116 7.99 -11.01 6.75
CA PRO A 116 8.49 -9.78 6.15
C PRO A 116 9.67 -10.01 5.21
N GLU A 117 10.61 -10.89 5.58
CA GLU A 117 11.80 -11.18 4.79
C GLU A 117 11.42 -11.86 3.46
N GLN A 118 10.53 -12.85 3.51
CA GLN A 118 10.01 -13.53 2.32
C GLN A 118 9.25 -12.57 1.41
N THR A 119 8.43 -11.72 2.00
CA THR A 119 7.65 -10.72 1.26
C THR A 119 8.55 -9.72 0.56
N LEU A 120 9.55 -9.18 1.26
CA LEU A 120 10.46 -8.19 0.71
C LEU A 120 11.40 -8.78 -0.36
N ALA A 121 11.74 -10.08 -0.26
CA ALA A 121 12.58 -10.75 -1.27
C ALA A 121 11.94 -10.74 -2.67
N HIS A 122 10.62 -10.57 -2.77
CA HIS A 122 9.94 -10.50 -4.06
C HIS A 122 10.32 -9.22 -4.81
N PRO A 123 10.70 -9.28 -6.13
CA PRO A 123 11.19 -8.14 -6.89
C PRO A 123 10.18 -6.98 -7.04
N LEU A 124 8.89 -7.26 -6.96
CA LEU A 124 7.82 -6.26 -7.07
C LEU A 124 7.58 -5.47 -5.77
N VAL A 125 8.22 -5.82 -4.65
CA VAL A 125 8.00 -5.21 -3.34
C VAL A 125 9.21 -4.37 -2.97
N ASP A 126 8.99 -3.13 -2.55
CA ASP A 126 10.06 -2.21 -2.14
C ASP A 126 10.11 -2.03 -0.62
N ILE A 127 8.93 -1.99 0.02
CA ILE A 127 8.78 -1.75 1.45
C ILE A 127 7.73 -2.72 2.01
N VAL A 128 8.01 -3.25 3.19
CA VAL A 128 7.07 -4.03 4.01
C VAL A 128 6.77 -3.27 5.28
N ALA A 129 5.49 -2.98 5.54
CA ALA A 129 5.01 -2.45 6.81
C ALA A 129 4.66 -3.63 7.73
N ILE A 130 5.28 -3.67 8.92
CA ILE A 130 5.19 -4.76 9.90
C ILE A 130 4.32 -4.31 11.07
N GLY A 131 3.28 -5.08 11.38
CA GLY A 131 2.36 -4.78 12.48
C GLY A 131 1.33 -3.71 12.10
N GLU A 132 1.08 -2.74 13.00
CA GLU A 132 0.09 -1.69 12.79
C GLU A 132 0.55 -0.68 11.74
N GLY A 133 -0.29 -0.51 10.71
CA GLY A 133 0.02 0.29 9.53
C GLY A 133 -0.33 1.77 9.63
N ASP A 134 -1.18 2.16 10.59
CA ASP A 134 -1.86 3.46 10.62
C ASP A 134 -0.89 4.64 10.48
N TYR A 135 0.04 4.78 11.42
CA TYR A 135 1.07 5.81 11.36
C TYR A 135 2.32 5.36 10.59
N THR A 136 2.53 4.06 10.42
CA THR A 136 3.66 3.54 9.65
C THR A 136 3.60 4.00 8.20
N LEU A 137 2.43 3.94 7.58
CA LEU A 137 2.25 4.40 6.21
C LEU A 137 2.40 5.92 6.09
N LEU A 138 1.88 6.68 7.06
CA LEU A 138 2.07 8.14 7.10
C LEU A 138 3.56 8.49 7.16
N ASP A 139 4.31 7.88 8.09
CA ASP A 139 5.74 8.15 8.25
C ASP A 139 6.55 7.79 6.99
N ILE A 140 6.17 6.70 6.29
CA ILE A 140 6.78 6.34 5.00
C ILE A 140 6.52 7.44 3.98
N VAL A 141 5.27 7.87 3.81
CA VAL A 141 4.87 8.88 2.82
C VAL A 141 5.53 10.22 3.12
N ASP A 142 5.59 10.63 4.38
CA ASP A 142 6.28 11.84 4.83
C ASP A 142 7.80 11.78 4.55
N ALA A 143 8.41 10.62 4.77
CA ALA A 143 9.83 10.43 4.46
C ALA A 143 10.10 10.51 2.95
N LEU A 144 9.26 9.84 2.14
CA LEU A 144 9.36 9.87 0.68
C LEU A 144 9.16 11.29 0.13
N GLY A 145 8.13 12.01 0.60
CA GLY A 145 7.83 13.37 0.16
C GLY A 145 8.90 14.39 0.53
N ALA A 146 9.58 14.18 1.65
CA ALA A 146 10.67 15.02 2.10
C ALA A 146 12.05 14.53 1.63
N HIS A 147 12.11 13.49 0.78
CA HIS A 147 13.36 12.84 0.34
C HIS A 147 14.28 12.43 1.50
N ARG A 148 13.70 12.01 2.62
CA ARG A 148 14.40 11.54 3.82
C ARG A 148 14.61 10.02 3.78
N SER A 149 15.65 9.57 4.47
CA SER A 149 15.91 8.13 4.63
C SER A 149 14.78 7.44 5.42
N LEU A 150 14.42 6.23 4.99
CA LEU A 150 13.45 5.37 5.65
C LEU A 150 13.99 4.71 6.94
N CYS A 151 15.27 4.80 7.24
CA CYS A 151 15.90 4.13 8.39
C CYS A 151 15.33 4.57 9.75
N HIS A 152 14.70 5.75 9.80
CA HIS A 152 14.06 6.29 11.02
C HIS A 152 12.56 5.98 11.11
N VAL A 153 11.96 5.37 10.09
CA VAL A 153 10.55 4.97 10.12
C VAL A 153 10.42 3.65 10.87
N PRO A 154 9.74 3.61 12.04
CA PRO A 154 9.62 2.37 12.79
C PRO A 154 8.61 1.41 12.14
N GLY A 155 8.82 0.11 12.34
CA GLY A 155 7.90 -0.94 11.91
C GLY A 155 7.96 -1.25 10.43
N ILE A 156 9.10 -1.08 9.78
CA ILE A 156 9.25 -1.42 8.36
C ILE A 156 10.47 -2.31 8.07
N MET A 157 10.41 -2.95 6.93
CA MET A 157 11.55 -3.53 6.26
C MET A 157 11.57 -3.07 4.80
N TYR A 158 12.70 -2.62 4.28
CA TYR A 158 12.78 -2.03 2.95
C TYR A 158 14.08 -2.38 2.23
N LYS A 159 14.09 -2.24 0.91
CA LYS A 159 15.27 -2.42 0.08
C LYS A 159 16.10 -1.14 0.10
N ASP A 160 17.36 -1.27 0.51
CA ASP A 160 18.37 -0.21 0.44
C ASP A 160 19.62 -0.77 -0.27
N GLY A 161 19.63 -0.63 -1.58
CA GLY A 161 20.60 -1.31 -2.41
C GLY A 161 20.48 -2.85 -2.34
N PRO A 162 21.60 -3.59 -2.23
CA PRO A 162 21.59 -5.05 -2.23
C PRO A 162 21.12 -5.67 -0.91
N THR A 163 21.15 -4.91 0.19
CA THR A 163 20.89 -5.42 1.53
C THR A 163 19.56 -4.89 2.08
N PRO A 164 18.62 -5.74 2.48
CA PRO A 164 17.40 -5.29 3.13
C PRO A 164 17.70 -4.71 4.51
N VAL A 165 17.02 -3.62 4.84
CA VAL A 165 17.10 -2.95 6.14
C VAL A 165 15.80 -3.18 6.90
N LYS A 166 15.90 -3.63 8.16
CA LYS A 166 14.78 -3.75 9.10
C LYS A 166 14.94 -2.69 10.19
N THR A 167 13.92 -1.89 10.39
CA THR A 167 13.93 -0.83 11.39
C THR A 167 13.43 -1.33 12.75
N LEU A 168 13.50 -0.46 13.76
CA LEU A 168 12.95 -0.77 15.09
C LEU A 168 11.45 -1.03 15.01
N PRO A 169 10.90 -1.94 15.83
CA PRO A 169 9.45 -2.16 15.88
C PRO A 169 8.70 -0.87 16.23
N ARG A 170 7.51 -0.68 15.64
CA ARG A 170 6.61 0.39 16.06
C ARG A 170 5.98 0.01 17.40
N PRO A 171 5.96 0.93 18.40
CA PRO A 171 5.17 0.74 19.58
C PRO A 171 3.68 0.59 19.25
N MET A 172 2.99 -0.29 19.98
CA MET A 172 1.53 -0.44 19.81
C MET A 172 0.84 0.86 20.21
N LEU A 173 -0.23 1.18 19.49
CA LEU A 173 -1.09 2.31 19.84
C LEU A 173 -1.87 1.94 21.11
N ASN A 174 -1.84 2.82 22.11
CA ASN A 174 -2.60 2.68 23.36
C ASN A 174 -4.02 3.21 23.18
#